data_a769bebbf8a83b41c401c3bc8fc48ac9
#
_entry.id   a769bebbf8a83b41c401c3bc8fc48ac9
#
_cell.length_a   1.000
_cell.length_b   1.000
_cell.length_c   1.000
_cell.angle_alpha   90.00
_cell.angle_beta   90.00
_cell.angle_gamma   90.00
#
_symmetry.space_group_name_H-M   'P 1'
#
loop_
_entity.id
_entity.type
_entity.pdbx_description
1 polymer ?
#
loop_
_entity_poly.entity_id
_entity_poly.type
_entity_poly.pdbx_seq_one_letter_code
_entity_poly.pdbx_strand_id
1 'polypeptide(L)'
;MQRCGVKEVSAAFRSNESISLILVLRDTQNSEVLRLIQLAKENNIPIKEGSERDLWRMARDNKGEIKPQILALVGRNPFAEIEEIFSNGGLVWLLAGAKYPVNIGFTIRTAEVSGANAVFIDSELNNTERKGAVRASMKAHRFIPIHWINGETIVDKAKSNGFKIISIEDIGTKTPWDENLTGNIMLIIGGERAGISDAILQKSDSILKIPMTGFVPSFNLQAPMAIVAAEAQRQRSN
;
A
#
# COMPACT_ATOMS: atom_id res chain seq x y z
N MET A 1 4.59 -4.18 -9.15
CA MET A 1 3.57 -4.87 -10.00
C MET A 1 3.62 -6.38 -9.75
N GLN A 2 2.57 -7.13 -10.12
CA GLN A 2 2.55 -8.60 -10.01
C GLN A 2 2.99 -9.24 -11.33
N ARG A 3 3.77 -10.34 -11.23
CA ARG A 3 4.02 -11.30 -12.32
C ARG A 3 3.39 -12.63 -11.92
N CYS A 4 2.59 -13.21 -12.80
CA CYS A 4 1.76 -14.38 -12.50
C CYS A 4 2.17 -15.59 -13.32
N GLY A 5 2.45 -16.69 -12.65
CA GLY A 5 2.83 -17.97 -13.27
C GLY A 5 4.28 -18.03 -13.74
N VAL A 6 4.69 -19.24 -14.12
CA VAL A 6 6.08 -19.55 -14.50
C VAL A 6 6.59 -18.67 -15.63
N LYS A 7 5.78 -18.47 -16.67
CA LYS A 7 6.18 -17.70 -17.87
C LYS A 7 6.55 -16.25 -17.55
N GLU A 8 5.68 -15.55 -16.81
CA GLU A 8 5.92 -14.15 -16.48
C GLU A 8 7.04 -13.96 -15.44
N VAL A 9 7.09 -14.85 -14.43
CA VAL A 9 8.17 -14.80 -13.43
C VAL A 9 9.52 -15.11 -14.06
N SER A 10 9.59 -16.07 -14.97
CA SER A 10 10.82 -16.34 -15.75
C SER A 10 11.22 -15.16 -16.62
N ALA A 11 10.25 -14.47 -17.23
CA ALA A 11 10.52 -13.26 -18.01
C ALA A 11 11.09 -12.14 -17.12
N ALA A 12 10.52 -11.93 -15.93
CA ALA A 12 11.00 -10.94 -14.98
C ALA A 12 12.47 -11.18 -14.57
N PHE A 13 12.85 -12.42 -14.31
CA PHE A 13 14.26 -12.77 -14.05
C PHE A 13 15.16 -12.48 -15.25
N ARG A 14 14.74 -12.85 -16.47
CA ARG A 14 15.53 -12.60 -17.69
C ARG A 14 15.71 -11.11 -18.00
N SER A 15 14.71 -10.29 -17.68
CA SER A 15 14.71 -8.84 -17.91
C SER A 15 15.32 -8.05 -16.74
N ASN A 16 15.91 -8.72 -15.74
CA ASN A 16 16.47 -8.10 -14.54
C ASN A 16 15.47 -7.14 -13.84
N GLU A 17 14.19 -7.48 -13.83
CA GLU A 17 13.20 -6.71 -13.08
C GLU A 17 13.51 -6.79 -11.58
N SER A 18 13.27 -5.70 -10.85
CA SER A 18 13.45 -5.67 -9.38
C SER A 18 12.39 -6.53 -8.69
N ILE A 19 12.66 -7.84 -8.57
CA ILE A 19 11.79 -8.79 -7.86
C ILE A 19 12.09 -8.68 -6.36
N SER A 20 11.11 -8.28 -5.57
CA SER A 20 11.26 -8.05 -4.13
C SER A 20 10.65 -9.15 -3.26
N LEU A 21 9.79 -9.98 -3.81
CA LEU A 21 9.17 -11.11 -3.11
C LEU A 21 8.66 -12.14 -4.11
N ILE A 22 8.82 -13.41 -3.77
CA ILE A 22 8.16 -14.53 -4.48
C ILE A 22 7.20 -15.23 -3.53
N LEU A 23 5.98 -15.50 -4.00
CA LEU A 23 5.02 -16.35 -3.36
C LEU A 23 4.88 -17.65 -4.16
N VAL A 24 5.12 -18.80 -3.55
CA VAL A 24 5.06 -20.12 -4.20
C VAL A 24 4.02 -21.01 -3.56
N LEU A 25 3.51 -21.95 -4.33
CA LEU A 25 2.67 -23.04 -3.83
C LEU A 25 3.50 -23.92 -2.89
N ARG A 26 2.97 -24.15 -1.68
CA ARG A 26 3.59 -25.08 -0.71
C ARG A 26 3.69 -26.48 -1.34
N ASP A 27 4.81 -27.15 -1.07
CA ASP A 27 5.08 -28.53 -1.49
C ASP A 27 4.98 -28.76 -3.02
N THR A 28 5.22 -27.71 -3.83
CA THR A 28 5.20 -27.83 -5.30
C THR A 28 6.24 -28.82 -5.78
N GLN A 29 5.84 -29.68 -6.74
CA GLN A 29 6.72 -30.62 -7.45
C GLN A 29 7.03 -30.17 -8.89
N ASN A 30 6.59 -28.99 -9.27
CA ASN A 30 6.82 -28.45 -10.62
C ASN A 30 8.29 -28.06 -10.79
N SER A 31 9.00 -28.72 -11.69
CA SER A 31 10.44 -28.52 -11.92
C SER A 31 10.79 -27.08 -12.33
N GLU A 32 9.95 -26.42 -13.12
CA GLU A 32 10.18 -25.01 -13.51
C GLU A 32 10.00 -24.07 -12.33
N VAL A 33 9.03 -24.31 -11.44
CA VAL A 33 8.85 -23.53 -10.21
C VAL A 33 10.03 -23.76 -9.27
N LEU A 34 10.48 -24.99 -9.10
CA LEU A 34 11.65 -25.31 -8.27
C LEU A 34 12.93 -24.61 -8.78
N ARG A 35 13.12 -24.54 -10.10
CA ARG A 35 14.20 -23.77 -10.71
C ARG A 35 14.11 -22.28 -10.39
N LEU A 36 12.91 -21.69 -10.46
CA LEU A 36 12.71 -20.27 -10.10
C LEU A 36 12.92 -20.00 -8.61
N ILE A 37 12.55 -20.95 -7.74
CA ILE A 37 12.87 -20.90 -6.31
C ILE A 37 14.38 -20.87 -6.10
N GLN A 38 15.14 -21.69 -6.83
CA GLN A 38 16.59 -21.71 -6.73
C GLN A 38 17.21 -20.37 -7.18
N LEU A 39 16.75 -19.84 -8.32
CA LEU A 39 17.17 -18.51 -8.79
C LEU A 39 16.86 -17.41 -7.78
N ALA A 40 15.71 -17.47 -7.13
CA ALA A 40 15.35 -16.51 -6.08
C ALA A 40 16.29 -16.57 -4.89
N LYS A 41 16.68 -17.78 -4.44
CA LYS A 41 17.64 -17.97 -3.36
C LYS A 41 19.03 -17.41 -3.73
N GLU A 42 19.51 -17.69 -4.94
CA GLU A 42 20.79 -17.18 -5.45
C GLU A 42 20.83 -15.65 -5.50
N ASN A 43 19.70 -15.00 -5.75
CA ASN A 43 19.56 -13.55 -5.78
C ASN A 43 19.10 -12.94 -4.45
N ASN A 44 19.07 -13.71 -3.35
CA ASN A 44 18.63 -13.27 -2.03
C ASN A 44 17.19 -12.69 -2.01
N ILE A 45 16.33 -13.16 -2.91
CA ILE A 45 14.93 -12.72 -2.99
C ILE A 45 14.11 -13.48 -1.94
N PRO A 46 13.36 -12.79 -1.05
CA PRO A 46 12.50 -13.43 -0.08
C PRO A 46 11.45 -14.33 -0.74
N ILE A 47 11.28 -15.55 -0.19
CA ILE A 47 10.30 -16.52 -0.66
C ILE A 47 9.28 -16.76 0.45
N LYS A 48 8.01 -16.70 0.11
CA LYS A 48 6.90 -17.08 0.99
C LYS A 48 6.10 -18.22 0.36
N GLU A 49 5.62 -19.13 1.20
CA GLU A 49 4.75 -20.19 0.77
C GLU A 49 3.29 -19.87 1.03
N GLY A 50 2.42 -20.32 0.15
CA GLY A 50 0.98 -20.19 0.26
C GLY A 50 0.24 -21.45 -0.17
N SER A 51 -1.03 -21.56 0.24
CA SER A 51 -1.92 -22.60 -0.29
C SER A 51 -2.33 -22.28 -1.74
N GLU A 52 -2.78 -23.29 -2.48
CA GLU A 52 -3.33 -23.10 -3.82
C GLU A 52 -4.43 -22.03 -3.85
N ARG A 53 -5.31 -22.04 -2.85
CA ARG A 53 -6.36 -21.03 -2.69
C ARG A 53 -5.81 -19.62 -2.47
N ASP A 54 -4.67 -19.49 -1.77
CA ASP A 54 -4.02 -18.19 -1.55
C ASP A 54 -3.47 -17.63 -2.85
N LEU A 55 -2.73 -18.44 -3.62
CA LEU A 55 -2.16 -18.01 -4.89
C LEU A 55 -3.26 -17.66 -5.89
N TRP A 56 -4.28 -18.51 -6.00
CA TRP A 56 -5.41 -18.27 -6.89
C TRP A 56 -6.16 -16.96 -6.56
N ARG A 57 -6.41 -16.68 -5.28
CA ARG A 57 -7.07 -15.44 -4.85
C ARG A 57 -6.22 -14.19 -5.06
N MET A 58 -4.90 -14.32 -5.04
CA MET A 58 -3.97 -13.21 -5.21
C MET A 58 -3.63 -12.94 -6.68
N ALA A 59 -3.79 -13.93 -7.55
CA ALA A 59 -3.51 -13.77 -8.97
C ALA A 59 -4.49 -12.75 -9.60
N ARG A 60 -3.94 -11.75 -10.31
CA ARG A 60 -4.74 -10.73 -11.01
C ARG A 60 -5.56 -11.33 -12.14
N ASP A 61 -4.97 -12.28 -12.88
CA ASP A 61 -5.60 -12.95 -14.01
C ASP A 61 -6.05 -14.37 -13.61
N ASN A 62 -7.14 -14.42 -12.84
CA ASN A 62 -7.76 -15.66 -12.41
C ASN A 62 -8.61 -16.36 -13.48
N LYS A 63 -8.61 -15.89 -14.71
CA LYS A 63 -9.57 -16.32 -15.75
C LYS A 63 -9.20 -17.65 -16.41
N GLY A 64 -8.04 -18.22 -16.07
CA GLY A 64 -7.59 -19.49 -16.63
C GLY A 64 -7.97 -20.68 -15.74
N GLU A 65 -8.15 -21.86 -16.37
CA GLU A 65 -8.35 -23.13 -15.67
C GLU A 65 -7.14 -23.56 -14.85
N ILE A 66 -5.95 -23.05 -15.19
CA ILE A 66 -4.68 -23.40 -14.54
C ILE A 66 -4.39 -22.41 -13.40
N LYS A 67 -4.41 -22.92 -12.18
CA LYS A 67 -4.06 -22.15 -10.99
C LYS A 67 -2.56 -21.87 -10.95
N PRO A 68 -2.15 -20.60 -10.70
CA PRO A 68 -0.74 -20.27 -10.64
C PRO A 68 -0.07 -20.93 -9.42
N GLN A 69 1.11 -21.49 -9.62
CA GLN A 69 1.93 -22.07 -8.56
C GLN A 69 3.03 -21.11 -8.06
N ILE A 70 3.20 -19.97 -8.75
CA ILE A 70 4.17 -18.95 -8.42
C ILE A 70 3.66 -17.56 -8.80
N LEU A 71 3.89 -16.60 -7.92
CA LEU A 71 3.66 -15.17 -8.15
C LEU A 71 4.91 -14.40 -7.73
N ALA A 72 5.25 -13.33 -8.43
CA ALA A 72 6.32 -12.42 -8.01
C ALA A 72 5.80 -10.99 -7.83
N LEU A 73 6.29 -10.32 -6.80
CA LEU A 73 6.12 -8.88 -6.60
C LEU A 73 7.32 -8.16 -7.17
N VAL A 74 7.07 -7.21 -8.06
CA VAL A 74 8.09 -6.46 -8.78
C VAL A 74 7.94 -4.96 -8.50
N GLY A 75 9.08 -4.29 -8.31
CA GLY A 75 9.18 -2.84 -8.22
C GLY A 75 8.84 -2.23 -6.86
N ARG A 76 8.20 -2.96 -5.93
CA ARG A 76 7.93 -2.50 -4.56
C ARG A 76 8.51 -3.48 -3.56
N ASN A 77 9.41 -3.02 -2.70
CA ASN A 77 9.96 -3.81 -1.61
C ASN A 77 9.03 -3.72 -0.38
N PRO A 78 8.33 -4.81 0.03
CA PRO A 78 7.42 -4.78 1.18
C PRO A 78 8.14 -4.68 2.54
N PHE A 79 9.47 -4.76 2.53
CA PHE A 79 10.33 -4.65 3.70
C PHE A 79 11.18 -3.38 3.69
N ALA A 80 10.86 -2.43 2.78
CA ALA A 80 11.61 -1.19 2.65
C ALA A 80 11.61 -0.39 3.95
N GLU A 81 12.78 0.09 4.33
CA GLU A 81 12.94 1.05 5.42
C GLU A 81 12.51 2.45 4.98
N ILE A 82 12.26 3.33 5.94
CA ILE A 82 11.70 4.66 5.68
C ILE A 82 12.57 5.47 4.71
N GLU A 83 13.88 5.37 4.83
CA GLU A 83 14.85 6.04 3.96
C GLU A 83 14.74 5.55 2.52
N GLU A 84 14.63 4.25 2.33
CA GLU A 84 14.43 3.62 1.02
C GLU A 84 13.10 4.04 0.38
N ILE A 85 12.02 4.11 1.17
CA ILE A 85 10.70 4.53 0.69
C ILE A 85 10.77 5.96 0.13
N PHE A 86 11.36 6.89 0.86
CA PHE A 86 11.45 8.27 0.43
C PHE A 86 12.43 8.48 -0.72
N SER A 87 13.54 7.75 -0.77
CA SER A 87 14.47 7.83 -1.90
C SER A 87 13.87 7.31 -3.21
N ASN A 88 13.02 6.28 -3.14
CA ASN A 88 12.32 5.72 -4.30
C ASN A 88 11.14 6.60 -4.76
N GLY A 89 10.64 7.48 -3.92
CA GLY A 89 9.54 8.38 -4.24
C GLY A 89 8.18 7.69 -4.42
N GLY A 90 7.26 8.40 -5.05
CA GLY A 90 5.93 7.91 -5.40
C GLY A 90 4.82 8.35 -4.44
N LEU A 91 3.79 7.50 -4.26
CA LEU A 91 2.64 7.78 -3.42
C LEU A 91 2.72 7.01 -2.11
N VAL A 92 2.66 7.70 -0.98
CA VAL A 92 2.58 7.10 0.35
C VAL A 92 1.34 7.62 1.11
N TRP A 93 0.85 6.82 2.06
CA TRP A 93 -0.26 7.20 2.93
C TRP A 93 0.18 7.36 4.37
N LEU A 94 -0.39 8.37 5.04
CA LEU A 94 -0.37 8.50 6.50
C LEU A 94 -1.80 8.39 7.03
N LEU A 95 -2.00 7.46 7.96
CA LEU A 95 -3.21 7.36 8.78
C LEU A 95 -2.92 8.11 10.10
N ALA A 96 -3.43 9.33 10.23
CA ALA A 96 -3.15 10.21 11.36
C ALA A 96 -4.18 10.03 12.48
N GLY A 97 -3.78 9.41 13.59
CA GLY A 97 -4.63 9.22 14.76
C GLY A 97 -5.71 8.15 14.62
N ALA A 98 -5.54 7.18 13.72
CA ALA A 98 -6.50 6.09 13.52
C ALA A 98 -6.60 5.17 14.75
N LYS A 99 -7.83 4.85 15.21
CA LYS A 99 -8.08 4.15 16.47
C LYS A 99 -8.64 2.75 16.33
N TYR A 100 -9.30 2.43 15.23
CA TYR A 100 -9.97 1.14 15.10
C TYR A 100 -9.14 0.17 14.25
N PRO A 101 -8.68 -0.97 14.84
CA PRO A 101 -7.82 -1.94 14.12
C PRO A 101 -8.41 -2.43 12.80
N VAL A 102 -9.73 -2.63 12.74
CA VAL A 102 -10.42 -3.10 11.53
C VAL A 102 -10.33 -2.07 10.41
N ASN A 103 -10.55 -0.79 10.72
CA ASN A 103 -10.45 0.29 9.74
C ASN A 103 -9.02 0.44 9.22
N ILE A 104 -8.03 0.41 10.12
CA ILE A 104 -6.61 0.42 9.75
C ILE A 104 -6.29 -0.75 8.81
N GLY A 105 -6.79 -1.94 9.10
CA GLY A 105 -6.57 -3.11 8.24
C GLY A 105 -7.17 -2.92 6.84
N PHE A 106 -8.37 -2.36 6.74
CA PHE A 106 -9.00 -2.08 5.46
C PHE A 106 -8.27 -0.99 4.67
N THR A 107 -7.77 0.05 5.35
CA THR A 107 -6.97 1.10 4.70
C THR A 107 -5.62 0.58 4.20
N ILE A 108 -4.93 -0.29 4.97
CA ILE A 108 -3.73 -0.99 4.49
C ILE A 108 -4.03 -1.75 3.19
N ARG A 109 -5.16 -2.45 3.13
CA ARG A 109 -5.56 -3.18 1.93
C ARG A 109 -5.86 -2.24 0.76
N THR A 110 -6.56 -1.14 1.01
CA THR A 110 -6.85 -0.12 -0.02
C THR A 110 -5.57 0.48 -0.58
N ALA A 111 -4.60 0.83 0.28
CA ALA A 111 -3.30 1.34 -0.14
C ALA A 111 -2.54 0.33 -1.01
N GLU A 112 -2.50 -0.93 -0.59
CA GLU A 112 -1.82 -1.99 -1.34
C GLU A 112 -2.42 -2.17 -2.73
N VAL A 113 -3.74 -2.34 -2.81
CA VAL A 113 -4.48 -2.58 -4.06
C VAL A 113 -4.38 -1.39 -5.02
N SER A 114 -4.37 -0.16 -4.50
CA SER A 114 -4.23 1.06 -5.29
C SER A 114 -2.78 1.38 -5.70
N GLY A 115 -1.82 0.53 -5.34
CA GLY A 115 -0.44 0.69 -5.79
C GLY A 115 0.39 1.70 -5.01
N ALA A 116 -0.01 2.08 -3.80
CA ALA A 116 0.80 2.92 -2.94
C ALA A 116 2.16 2.28 -2.58
N ASN A 117 3.17 3.11 -2.37
CA ASN A 117 4.53 2.66 -2.06
C ASN A 117 4.69 2.26 -0.59
N ALA A 118 3.98 2.93 0.34
CA ALA A 118 4.01 2.63 1.77
C ALA A 118 2.76 3.13 2.49
N VAL A 119 2.56 2.62 3.73
CA VAL A 119 1.59 3.13 4.70
C VAL A 119 2.30 3.45 6.01
N PHE A 120 2.19 4.69 6.45
CA PHE A 120 2.58 5.14 7.77
C PHE A 120 1.35 5.22 8.66
N ILE A 121 1.47 4.79 9.90
CA ILE A 121 0.34 4.72 10.83
C ILE A 121 0.74 5.40 12.14
N ASP A 122 0.10 6.54 12.41
CA ASP A 122 0.13 7.19 13.70
C ASP A 122 -1.07 6.71 14.52
N SER A 123 -0.80 5.89 15.52
CA SER A 123 -1.84 5.30 16.35
C SER A 123 -1.29 4.81 17.68
N GLU A 124 -2.09 5.00 18.73
CA GLU A 124 -1.80 4.55 20.09
C GLU A 124 -2.13 3.06 20.33
N LEU A 125 -2.43 2.29 19.29
CA LEU A 125 -2.77 0.88 19.41
C LEU A 125 -1.66 0.07 20.08
N ASN A 126 -2.04 -0.79 21.02
CA ASN A 126 -1.14 -1.76 21.62
C ASN A 126 -0.83 -2.92 20.64
N ASN A 127 0.13 -3.77 21.01
CA ASN A 127 0.59 -4.86 20.14
C ASN A 127 -0.52 -5.85 19.73
N THR A 128 -1.50 -6.12 20.59
CA THR A 128 -2.62 -7.01 20.28
C THR A 128 -3.55 -6.39 19.24
N GLU A 129 -3.85 -5.11 19.39
CA GLU A 129 -4.66 -4.35 18.46
C GLU A 129 -3.96 -4.18 17.10
N ARG A 130 -2.65 -3.90 17.08
CA ARG A 130 -1.84 -3.89 15.84
C ARG A 130 -1.90 -5.22 15.11
N LYS A 131 -1.81 -6.35 15.82
CA LYS A 131 -2.02 -7.69 15.23
C LYS A 131 -3.44 -7.86 14.69
N GLY A 132 -4.44 -7.23 15.32
CA GLY A 132 -5.82 -7.17 14.83
C GLY A 132 -5.92 -6.43 13.50
N ALA A 133 -5.29 -5.25 13.39
CA ALA A 133 -5.23 -4.47 12.15
C ALA A 133 -4.54 -5.25 11.02
N VAL A 134 -3.40 -5.87 11.32
CA VAL A 134 -2.67 -6.72 10.35
C VAL A 134 -3.55 -7.87 9.85
N ARG A 135 -4.32 -8.52 10.72
CA ARG A 135 -5.29 -9.57 10.32
C ARG A 135 -6.39 -9.03 9.42
N ALA A 136 -6.96 -7.88 9.78
CA ALA A 136 -8.04 -7.25 9.01
C ALA A 136 -7.59 -6.80 7.61
N SER A 137 -6.28 -6.59 7.38
CA SER A 137 -5.74 -6.27 6.05
C SER A 137 -5.85 -7.42 5.03
N MET A 138 -6.35 -8.60 5.43
CA MET A 138 -6.54 -9.77 4.55
C MET A 138 -5.28 -10.14 3.76
N LYS A 139 -4.12 -10.12 4.44
CA LYS A 139 -2.77 -10.41 3.91
C LYS A 139 -2.13 -9.30 3.06
N ALA A 140 -2.80 -8.18 2.79
CA ALA A 140 -2.22 -7.05 2.04
C ALA A 140 -0.92 -6.52 2.67
N HIS A 141 -0.83 -6.54 4.02
CA HIS A 141 0.37 -6.17 4.77
C HIS A 141 1.65 -6.93 4.37
N ARG A 142 1.55 -8.02 3.61
CA ARG A 142 2.71 -8.80 3.13
C ARG A 142 3.36 -8.20 1.90
N PHE A 143 2.70 -7.24 1.25
CA PHE A 143 3.04 -6.75 -0.07
C PHE A 143 3.24 -5.23 -0.12
N ILE A 144 3.18 -4.57 1.04
CA ILE A 144 3.41 -3.13 1.18
C ILE A 144 4.14 -2.86 2.50
N PRO A 145 5.14 -1.94 2.53
CA PRO A 145 5.78 -1.51 3.77
C PRO A 145 4.77 -0.81 4.69
N ILE A 146 4.81 -1.14 5.98
CA ILE A 146 3.95 -0.54 7.00
C ILE A 146 4.82 -0.12 8.17
N HIS A 147 4.82 1.17 8.50
CA HIS A 147 5.56 1.71 9.63
C HIS A 147 4.62 2.39 10.63
N TRP A 148 4.71 1.96 11.89
CA TRP A 148 4.01 2.59 13.01
C TRP A 148 4.92 3.69 13.57
N ILE A 149 4.54 4.95 13.34
CA ILE A 149 5.38 6.11 13.61
C ILE A 149 4.52 7.35 13.89
N ASN A 150 5.04 8.27 14.69
CA ASN A 150 4.40 9.56 14.96
C ASN A 150 4.17 10.34 13.65
N GLY A 151 2.96 10.89 13.48
CA GLY A 151 2.51 11.54 12.26
C GLY A 151 3.29 12.80 11.92
N GLU A 152 3.58 13.66 12.90
CA GLU A 152 4.33 14.90 12.64
C GLU A 152 5.76 14.59 12.21
N THR A 153 6.41 13.64 12.88
CA THR A 153 7.77 13.21 12.53
C THR A 153 7.88 12.71 11.10
N ILE A 154 6.92 11.89 10.66
CA ILE A 154 6.98 11.34 9.31
C ILE A 154 6.60 12.36 8.24
N VAL A 155 5.73 13.33 8.55
CA VAL A 155 5.42 14.47 7.67
C VAL A 155 6.64 15.35 7.46
N ASP A 156 7.38 15.70 8.52
CA ASP A 156 8.61 16.48 8.41
C ASP A 156 9.65 15.75 7.56
N LYS A 157 9.78 14.44 7.75
CA LYS A 157 10.69 13.62 6.96
C LYS A 157 10.26 13.54 5.48
N ALA A 158 8.98 13.43 5.20
CA ALA A 158 8.44 13.44 3.84
C ALA A 158 8.73 14.78 3.15
N LYS A 159 8.49 15.91 3.81
CA LYS A 159 8.80 17.26 3.29
C LYS A 159 10.28 17.41 2.98
N SER A 160 11.16 17.00 3.88
CA SER A 160 12.61 17.09 3.68
C SER A 160 13.12 16.23 2.52
N ASN A 161 12.34 15.23 2.08
CA ASN A 161 12.60 14.40 0.91
C ASN A 161 11.81 14.82 -0.35
N GLY A 162 11.24 16.04 -0.35
CA GLY A 162 10.58 16.60 -1.53
C GLY A 162 9.18 16.04 -1.82
N PHE A 163 8.53 15.42 -0.84
CA PHE A 163 7.14 15.00 -0.97
C PHE A 163 6.19 16.17 -0.75
N LYS A 164 5.19 16.29 -1.63
CA LYS A 164 4.05 17.16 -1.42
C LYS A 164 3.12 16.55 -0.39
N ILE A 165 2.72 17.32 0.60
CA ILE A 165 1.84 16.88 1.70
C ILE A 165 0.41 17.29 1.38
N ILE A 166 -0.49 16.32 1.28
CA ILE A 166 -1.88 16.54 0.93
C ILE A 166 -2.77 15.89 1.97
N SER A 167 -3.47 16.68 2.75
CA SER A 167 -4.45 16.23 3.74
C SER A 167 -5.85 16.10 3.13
N ILE A 168 -6.65 15.18 3.68
CA ILE A 168 -8.03 14.94 3.25
C ILE A 168 -8.93 15.21 4.45
N GLU A 169 -9.60 16.38 4.44
CA GLU A 169 -10.48 16.87 5.52
C GLU A 169 -11.64 17.69 4.93
N ASP A 170 -12.71 17.85 5.69
CA ASP A 170 -13.93 18.57 5.26
C ASP A 170 -13.73 20.08 5.13
N ILE A 171 -12.71 20.64 5.79
CA ILE A 171 -12.30 22.04 5.69
C ILE A 171 -11.57 22.35 4.38
N GLY A 172 -11.26 21.34 3.57
CA GLY A 172 -10.58 21.51 2.29
C GLY A 172 -11.34 22.41 1.32
N THR A 173 -10.59 23.11 0.46
CA THR A 173 -11.14 24.02 -0.55
C THR A 173 -11.11 23.45 -1.97
N LYS A 174 -10.34 22.38 -2.17
CA LYS A 174 -10.20 21.67 -3.45
C LYS A 174 -10.79 20.28 -3.36
N THR A 175 -11.22 19.74 -4.48
CA THR A 175 -11.57 18.31 -4.59
C THR A 175 -10.38 17.49 -5.07
N PRO A 176 -10.39 16.15 -4.95
CA PRO A 176 -9.34 15.30 -5.51
C PRO A 176 -9.13 15.47 -7.02
N TRP A 177 -10.18 15.87 -7.73
CA TRP A 177 -10.15 16.12 -9.19
C TRP A 177 -9.40 17.40 -9.57
N ASP A 178 -9.34 18.38 -8.64
CA ASP A 178 -8.73 19.70 -8.86
C ASP A 178 -7.26 19.76 -8.45
N GLU A 179 -6.74 18.65 -7.88
CA GLU A 179 -5.38 18.58 -7.35
C GLU A 179 -4.50 17.67 -8.20
N ASN A 180 -3.22 18.06 -8.35
CA ASN A 180 -2.24 17.18 -8.97
C ASN A 180 -1.77 16.11 -7.98
N LEU A 181 -2.17 14.86 -8.24
CA LEU A 181 -1.85 13.67 -7.45
C LEU A 181 -0.71 12.83 -8.06
N THR A 182 0.07 13.39 -8.97
CA THR A 182 1.25 12.75 -9.56
C THR A 182 2.53 13.09 -8.78
N GLY A 183 3.67 12.47 -9.14
CA GLY A 183 4.96 12.72 -8.49
C GLY A 183 5.04 12.15 -7.05
N ASN A 184 5.91 12.76 -6.24
CA ASN A 184 6.13 12.34 -4.85
C ASN A 184 5.10 13.01 -3.94
N ILE A 185 4.15 12.24 -3.44
CA ILE A 185 3.09 12.75 -2.57
C ILE A 185 2.88 11.88 -1.34
N MET A 186 2.61 12.53 -0.23
CA MET A 186 2.06 11.91 0.98
C MET A 186 0.61 12.36 1.12
N LEU A 187 -0.30 11.40 0.99
CA LEU A 187 -1.72 11.58 1.28
C LEU A 187 -1.99 11.27 2.75
N ILE A 188 -2.67 12.18 3.44
CA ILE A 188 -2.96 12.05 4.87
C ILE A 188 -4.47 11.97 5.06
N ILE A 189 -4.89 10.98 5.84
CA ILE A 189 -6.28 10.84 6.26
C ILE A 189 -6.36 10.79 7.78
N GLY A 190 -7.29 11.53 8.35
CA GLY A 190 -7.51 11.63 9.78
C GLY A 190 -8.21 10.41 10.37
N GLY A 191 -7.92 10.12 11.63
CA GLY A 191 -8.63 9.10 12.39
C GLY A 191 -10.08 9.48 12.69
N GLU A 192 -10.87 8.50 13.14
CA GLU A 192 -12.34 8.54 13.21
C GLU A 192 -12.89 9.55 14.25
N ARG A 193 -12.09 10.02 15.20
CA ARG A 193 -12.57 10.89 16.27
C ARG A 193 -12.07 12.31 16.20
N ALA A 194 -10.80 12.49 15.97
CA ALA A 194 -10.15 13.79 16.04
C ALA A 194 -9.74 14.36 14.68
N GLY A 195 -9.92 13.59 13.59
CA GLY A 195 -9.43 13.99 12.29
C GLY A 195 -7.90 14.12 12.25
N ILE A 196 -7.40 15.01 11.43
CA ILE A 196 -5.97 15.34 11.32
C ILE A 196 -5.67 16.48 12.31
N SER A 197 -4.56 16.38 13.06
CA SER A 197 -4.15 17.42 14.01
C SER A 197 -3.82 18.74 13.30
N ASP A 198 -4.05 19.87 13.99
CA ASP A 198 -3.71 21.19 13.47
C ASP A 198 -2.23 21.31 13.08
N ALA A 199 -1.35 20.67 13.84
CA ALA A 199 0.08 20.65 13.55
C ALA A 199 0.41 20.00 12.19
N ILE A 200 -0.30 18.92 11.81
CA ILE A 200 -0.15 18.28 10.51
C ILE A 200 -0.84 19.11 9.41
N LEU A 201 -2.04 19.64 9.68
CA LEU A 201 -2.77 20.49 8.72
C LEU A 201 -1.96 21.72 8.32
N GLN A 202 -1.30 22.39 9.27
CA GLN A 202 -0.42 23.54 9.00
C GLN A 202 0.80 23.18 8.13
N LYS A 203 1.23 21.94 8.14
CA LYS A 203 2.33 21.44 7.30
C LYS A 203 1.87 20.99 5.90
N SER A 204 0.56 20.91 5.67
CA SER A 204 -0.01 20.44 4.41
C SER A 204 0.10 21.50 3.31
N ASP A 205 0.54 21.09 2.14
CA ASP A 205 0.63 21.95 0.95
C ASP A 205 -0.74 22.13 0.28
N SER A 206 -1.66 21.19 0.53
CA SER A 206 -3.06 21.24 0.07
C SER A 206 -3.96 20.44 1.00
N ILE A 207 -5.21 20.89 1.15
CA ILE A 207 -6.26 20.18 1.90
C ILE A 207 -7.40 19.91 0.92
N LEU A 208 -7.72 18.62 0.74
CA LEU A 208 -8.77 18.15 -0.16
C LEU A 208 -10.05 17.86 0.61
N LYS A 209 -11.17 18.20 -0.01
CA LYS A 209 -12.51 17.85 0.46
C LYS A 209 -13.18 16.90 -0.51
N ILE A 210 -13.75 15.83 0.01
CA ILE A 210 -14.66 14.98 -0.77
C ILE A 210 -16.09 15.53 -0.58
N PRO A 211 -16.79 15.91 -1.66
CA PRO A 211 -18.14 16.42 -1.55
C PRO A 211 -19.09 15.42 -0.89
N MET A 212 -19.85 15.89 0.08
CA MET A 212 -20.86 15.12 0.80
C MET A 212 -22.18 15.85 0.77
N THR A 213 -23.27 15.16 0.43
CA THR A 213 -24.63 15.72 0.35
C THR A 213 -25.62 15.01 1.28
N GLY A 214 -25.13 14.02 2.02
CA GLY A 214 -25.92 13.26 2.96
C GLY A 214 -26.14 13.98 4.30
N PHE A 215 -27.02 13.44 5.13
CA PHE A 215 -27.26 13.95 6.48
C PHE A 215 -26.12 13.61 7.46
N VAL A 216 -25.46 12.47 7.27
CA VAL A 216 -24.29 12.08 8.09
C VAL A 216 -23.07 12.88 7.64
N PRO A 217 -22.34 13.53 8.58
CA PRO A 217 -21.33 14.53 8.25
C PRO A 217 -19.95 13.95 7.83
N SER A 218 -19.78 12.64 7.81
CA SER A 218 -18.48 12.02 7.49
C SER A 218 -18.62 10.65 6.87
N PHE A 219 -17.62 10.28 6.06
CA PHE A 219 -17.40 8.92 5.59
C PHE A 219 -16.66 8.08 6.63
N ASN A 220 -16.79 6.76 6.55
CA ASN A 220 -15.82 5.87 7.20
C ASN A 220 -14.43 6.08 6.58
N LEU A 221 -13.37 5.97 7.40
CA LEU A 221 -11.97 6.21 7.04
C LEU A 221 -11.55 5.60 5.68
N GLN A 222 -12.03 4.42 5.36
CA GLN A 222 -11.67 3.70 4.13
C GLN A 222 -12.26 4.35 2.87
N ALA A 223 -13.46 4.93 2.95
CA ALA A 223 -14.16 5.43 1.77
C ALA A 223 -13.45 6.63 1.11
N PRO A 224 -13.12 7.72 1.84
CA PRO A 224 -12.36 8.82 1.26
C PRO A 224 -10.99 8.39 0.74
N MET A 225 -10.32 7.46 1.42
CA MET A 225 -9.06 6.91 0.94
C MET A 225 -9.22 6.21 -0.42
N ALA A 226 -10.27 5.39 -0.60
CA ALA A 226 -10.50 4.69 -1.86
C ALA A 226 -10.82 5.66 -3.01
N ILE A 227 -11.58 6.73 -2.75
CA ILE A 227 -11.91 7.76 -3.73
C ILE A 227 -10.65 8.46 -4.22
N VAL A 228 -9.81 8.97 -3.29
CA VAL A 228 -8.59 9.70 -3.64
C VAL A 228 -7.56 8.77 -4.28
N ALA A 229 -7.45 7.53 -3.81
CA ALA A 229 -6.55 6.54 -4.40
C ALA A 229 -6.91 6.20 -5.85
N ALA A 230 -8.20 6.08 -6.17
CA ALA A 230 -8.66 5.81 -7.52
C ALA A 230 -8.34 6.99 -8.46
N GLU A 231 -8.55 8.24 -8.01
CA GLU A 231 -8.19 9.42 -8.77
C GLU A 231 -6.68 9.55 -8.97
N ALA A 232 -5.90 9.32 -7.90
CA ALA A 232 -4.44 9.32 -8.01
C ALA A 232 -3.95 8.28 -9.01
N GLN A 233 -4.55 7.08 -9.03
CA GLN A 233 -4.21 6.05 -10.00
C GLN A 233 -4.58 6.45 -11.42
N ARG A 234 -5.76 7.08 -11.64
CA ARG A 234 -6.16 7.59 -12.95
C ARG A 234 -5.14 8.61 -13.48
N GLN A 235 -4.72 9.57 -12.64
CA GLN A 235 -3.74 10.59 -13.04
C GLN A 235 -2.34 10.02 -13.33
N ARG A 236 -1.93 8.96 -12.61
CA ARG A 236 -0.62 8.32 -12.74
C ARG A 236 -0.52 7.30 -13.87
N SER A 237 -1.67 6.92 -14.47
CA SER A 237 -1.74 5.96 -15.58
C SER A 237 -1.73 6.61 -16.95
N ASN A 238 -1.81 7.94 -17.01
CA ASN A 238 -1.68 8.76 -18.20
C ASN A 238 -0.25 9.32 -18.26
#